data_cc7ea786194740b5ccc3cb35acab9746
#
_entry.id   cc7ea786194740b5ccc3cb35acab9746
#
_cell.length_a   1.000
_cell.length_b   1.000
_cell.length_c   1.000
_cell.angle_alpha   90.00
_cell.angle_beta   90.00
_cell.angle_gamma   90.00
#
_symmetry.space_group_name_H-M   'P 1'
#
loop_
_entity.id
_entity.type
_entity.pdbx_description
1 polymer ?
#
loop_
_entity_poly.entity_id
_entity_poly.type
_entity_poly.pdbx_seq_one_letter_code
_entity_poly.pdbx_strand_id
1 'polypeptide(L)'
;VSNPDAASPFATIFARVGIPHADKIVLVIIVIAIFSAVNSAIYATSRSLYSRIQGSNSYVGQRLGKLSKNQVPTNAILVSSFVLFIGVLLSAILGDGFWQFVAGSISFTITIVWILLLVAALVLYFKHKEVTNWFVKLATLVVLIALTIIFIMQIVTNPWTLSVFALVICLLSYFTYRKKKA
;
A
#
# COMPACT_ATOMS: atom_id res chain seq x y z
N VAL A 1 -28.35 8.74 -21.91
CA VAL A 1 -27.77 7.38 -21.98
C VAL A 1 -26.41 7.47 -21.39
N SER A 2 -26.31 7.14 -20.08
CA SER A 2 -25.04 7.06 -19.37
C SER A 2 -24.22 5.92 -19.97
N ASN A 3 -22.98 6.22 -20.35
CA ASN A 3 -22.04 5.26 -20.87
C ASN A 3 -21.85 4.14 -19.83
N PRO A 4 -22.21 2.88 -20.11
CA PRO A 4 -22.15 1.81 -19.12
C PRO A 4 -20.73 1.48 -18.66
N ASP A 5 -19.70 1.94 -19.39
CA ASP A 5 -18.29 1.70 -19.09
C ASP A 5 -17.71 2.66 -18.04
N ALA A 6 -18.43 3.73 -17.67
CA ALA A 6 -17.99 4.72 -16.70
C ALA A 6 -18.56 4.53 -15.29
N ALA A 7 -19.51 3.62 -15.12
CA ALA A 7 -20.16 3.37 -13.84
C ALA A 7 -19.43 2.27 -13.05
N SER A 8 -19.29 2.47 -11.74
CA SER A 8 -18.81 1.40 -10.86
C SER A 8 -19.61 0.12 -11.10
N PRO A 9 -18.96 -1.08 -11.19
CA PRO A 9 -19.67 -2.35 -11.37
C PRO A 9 -20.80 -2.55 -10.36
N PHE A 10 -20.63 -2.07 -9.14
CA PHE A 10 -21.66 -2.11 -8.10
C PHE A 10 -22.87 -1.23 -8.44
N ALA A 11 -22.65 0.02 -8.89
CA ALA A 11 -23.74 0.91 -9.29
C ALA A 11 -24.52 0.34 -10.47
N THR A 12 -23.87 -0.30 -11.42
CA THR A 12 -24.49 -0.96 -12.57
C THR A 12 -25.38 -2.13 -12.14
N ILE A 13 -24.93 -2.96 -11.21
CA ILE A 13 -25.73 -4.08 -10.66
C ILE A 13 -26.99 -3.54 -9.98
N PHE A 14 -26.86 -2.54 -9.14
CA PHE A 14 -28.01 -1.97 -8.41
C PHE A 14 -28.98 -1.24 -9.33
N ALA A 15 -28.52 -0.60 -10.39
CA ALA A 15 -29.40 -0.03 -11.41
C ALA A 15 -30.29 -1.09 -12.10
N ARG A 16 -29.80 -2.34 -12.24
CA ARG A 16 -30.54 -3.45 -12.85
C ARG A 16 -31.56 -4.11 -11.93
N VAL A 17 -31.43 -3.97 -10.61
CA VAL A 17 -32.35 -4.56 -9.61
C VAL A 17 -33.70 -3.86 -9.57
N GLY A 18 -33.85 -2.72 -10.25
CA GLY A 18 -35.11 -2.00 -10.34
C GLY A 18 -35.52 -1.20 -9.11
N ILE A 19 -34.61 -1.00 -8.15
CA ILE A 19 -34.84 -0.14 -6.99
C ILE A 19 -34.59 1.32 -7.40
N PRO A 20 -35.59 2.23 -7.28
CA PRO A 20 -35.40 3.62 -7.69
C PRO A 20 -34.26 4.27 -6.89
N HIS A 21 -33.33 4.92 -7.59
CA HIS A 21 -32.17 5.64 -7.05
C HIS A 21 -31.14 4.80 -6.29
N ALA A 22 -31.19 3.48 -6.36
CA ALA A 22 -30.22 2.59 -5.67
C ALA A 22 -28.77 2.83 -6.17
N ASP A 23 -28.60 3.12 -7.46
CA ASP A 23 -27.33 3.50 -8.07
C ASP A 23 -26.70 4.73 -7.39
N LYS A 24 -27.49 5.76 -7.13
CA LYS A 24 -27.04 6.99 -6.45
C LYS A 24 -26.68 6.76 -4.99
N ILE A 25 -27.48 5.98 -4.28
CA ILE A 25 -27.21 5.63 -2.87
C ILE A 25 -25.88 4.87 -2.78
N VAL A 26 -25.68 3.89 -3.65
CA VAL A 26 -24.42 3.11 -3.68
C VAL A 26 -23.21 3.99 -4.00
N LEU A 27 -23.35 4.93 -4.94
CA LEU A 27 -22.27 5.88 -5.25
C LEU A 27 -21.90 6.75 -4.04
N VAL A 28 -22.89 7.24 -3.30
CA VAL A 28 -22.65 8.02 -2.06
C VAL A 28 -21.91 7.16 -1.02
N ILE A 29 -22.33 5.92 -0.82
CA ILE A 29 -21.65 4.98 0.10
C ILE A 29 -20.20 4.75 -0.33
N ILE A 30 -19.95 4.52 -1.62
CA ILE A 30 -18.60 4.33 -2.16
C ILE A 30 -17.74 5.56 -1.91
N VAL A 31 -18.27 6.77 -2.15
CA VAL A 31 -17.52 8.02 -1.91
C VAL A 31 -17.15 8.15 -0.44
N ILE A 32 -18.07 7.91 0.49
CA ILE A 32 -17.81 7.95 1.93
C ILE A 32 -16.76 6.92 2.32
N ALA A 33 -16.85 5.71 1.79
CA ALA A 33 -15.87 4.64 2.05
C ALA A 33 -14.46 5.01 1.57
N ILE A 34 -14.34 5.61 0.37
CA ILE A 34 -13.07 6.09 -0.18
C ILE A 34 -12.49 7.20 0.71
N PHE A 35 -13.28 8.18 1.10
CA PHE A 35 -12.84 9.24 2.02
C PHE A 35 -12.32 8.68 3.35
N SER A 36 -13.01 7.72 3.92
CA SER A 36 -12.58 7.04 5.15
C SER A 36 -11.26 6.30 4.98
N ALA A 37 -11.11 5.56 3.87
CA ALA A 37 -9.89 4.83 3.55
C ALA A 37 -8.69 5.77 3.34
N VAL A 38 -8.86 6.86 2.59
CA VAL A 38 -7.83 7.88 2.35
C VAL A 38 -7.41 8.54 3.65
N ASN A 39 -8.36 8.94 4.51
CA ASN A 39 -8.05 9.55 5.80
C ASN A 39 -7.23 8.59 6.69
N SER A 40 -7.61 7.32 6.75
CA SER A 40 -6.87 6.27 7.48
C SER A 40 -5.47 6.07 6.93
N ALA A 41 -5.31 6.08 5.60
CA ALA A 41 -4.00 5.97 4.95
C ALA A 41 -3.09 7.15 5.26
N ILE A 42 -3.59 8.39 5.21
CA ILE A 42 -2.86 9.60 5.58
C ILE A 42 -2.43 9.53 7.04
N TYR A 43 -3.32 9.10 7.94
CA TYR A 43 -3.01 8.94 9.35
C TYR A 43 -1.89 7.92 9.57
N ALA A 44 -2.00 6.73 8.99
CA ALA A 44 -1.01 5.67 9.15
C ALA A 44 0.36 6.05 8.57
N THR A 45 0.39 6.63 7.36
CA THR A 45 1.64 7.04 6.70
C THR A 45 2.31 8.20 7.41
N SER A 46 1.56 9.19 7.86
CA SER A 46 2.11 10.34 8.59
C SER A 46 2.72 9.95 9.93
N ARG A 47 2.10 9.01 10.67
CA ARG A 47 2.67 8.48 11.91
C ARG A 47 3.91 7.62 11.67
N SER A 48 3.91 6.79 10.65
CA SER A 48 5.09 6.02 10.24
C SER A 48 6.23 6.92 9.83
N LEU A 49 5.96 7.97 9.08
CA LEU A 49 6.94 8.98 8.68
C LEU A 49 7.51 9.69 9.92
N TYR A 50 6.65 10.18 10.81
CA TYR A 50 7.05 10.83 12.04
C TYR A 50 7.95 9.93 12.91
N SER A 51 7.56 8.68 13.15
CA SER A 51 8.33 7.76 13.99
C SER A 51 9.73 7.45 13.43
N ARG A 52 9.88 7.44 12.09
CA ARG A 52 11.18 7.22 11.43
C ARG A 52 12.11 8.42 11.49
N ILE A 53 11.53 9.61 11.56
CA ILE A 53 12.26 10.89 11.48
C ILE A 53 12.54 11.46 12.88
N GLN A 54 11.78 11.02 13.88
CA GLN A 54 11.98 11.39 15.27
C GLN A 54 13.42 11.04 15.72
N GLY A 55 14.17 12.05 16.20
CA GLY A 55 15.57 11.88 16.59
C GLY A 55 16.59 11.96 15.44
N SER A 56 16.17 12.27 14.24
CA SER A 56 17.09 12.48 13.11
C SER A 56 17.75 13.86 13.21
N ASN A 57 19.08 13.90 13.09
CA ASN A 57 19.86 15.16 13.05
C ASN A 57 19.78 15.89 11.70
N SER A 58 19.05 15.34 10.73
CA SER A 58 18.85 15.98 9.42
C SER A 58 17.93 17.19 9.54
N TYR A 59 18.23 18.28 8.79
CA TYR A 59 17.38 19.48 8.72
C TYR A 59 15.92 19.15 8.35
N VAL A 60 15.73 18.25 7.40
CA VAL A 60 14.39 17.73 7.00
C VAL A 60 13.75 16.97 8.15
N GLY A 61 14.51 16.12 8.86
CA GLY A 61 14.04 15.37 10.01
C GLY A 61 13.58 16.27 11.16
N GLN A 62 14.33 17.29 11.46
CA GLN A 62 13.98 18.26 12.52
C GLN A 62 12.69 19.04 12.21
N ARG A 63 12.46 19.40 10.94
CA ARG A 63 11.22 20.10 10.53
C ARG A 63 10.00 19.17 10.50
N LEU A 64 10.14 17.96 9.96
CA LEU A 64 9.04 16.99 9.86
C LEU A 64 8.74 16.33 11.20
N GLY A 65 9.73 16.22 12.11
CA GLY A 65 9.58 15.68 13.45
C GLY A 65 8.99 16.64 14.47
N LYS A 66 8.63 17.88 14.09
CA LYS A 66 7.97 18.81 15.01
C LYS A 66 6.51 18.47 15.21
N LEU A 67 6.10 18.39 16.48
CA LEU A 67 4.71 18.26 16.87
C LEU A 67 4.04 19.63 16.98
N SER A 68 2.79 19.72 16.58
CA SER A 68 1.93 20.88 16.84
C SER A 68 1.62 21.01 18.35
N LYS A 69 1.05 22.14 18.76
CA LYS A 69 0.59 22.36 20.15
C LYS A 69 -0.34 21.24 20.66
N ASN A 70 -1.08 20.59 19.77
CA ASN A 70 -1.98 19.48 20.07
C ASN A 70 -1.32 18.09 19.94
N GLN A 71 0.03 18.01 19.98
CA GLN A 71 0.78 16.74 19.88
C GLN A 71 0.54 15.99 18.56
N VAL A 72 0.20 16.70 17.47
CA VAL A 72 -0.06 16.15 16.15
C VAL A 72 1.12 16.44 15.22
N PRO A 73 1.63 15.46 14.44
CA PRO A 73 2.73 15.64 13.49
C PRO A 73 2.24 16.31 12.19
N THR A 74 1.83 17.58 12.28
CA THR A 74 1.17 18.33 11.19
C THR A 74 2.03 18.36 9.92
N ASN A 75 3.35 18.53 10.04
CA ASN A 75 4.24 18.57 8.88
C ASN A 75 4.31 17.22 8.17
N ALA A 76 4.30 16.11 8.92
CA ALA A 76 4.28 14.78 8.33
C ALA A 76 2.93 14.50 7.63
N ILE A 77 1.82 14.99 8.20
CA ILE A 77 0.50 14.91 7.57
C ILE A 77 0.47 15.70 6.25
N LEU A 78 0.96 16.95 6.25
CA LEU A 78 1.01 17.78 5.05
C LEU A 78 1.84 17.13 3.94
N VAL A 79 3.00 16.56 4.27
CA VAL A 79 3.83 15.85 3.29
C VAL A 79 3.12 14.61 2.74
N SER A 80 2.50 13.81 3.60
CA SER A 80 1.74 12.63 3.17
C SER A 80 0.57 13.00 2.26
N SER A 81 -0.18 14.05 2.63
CA SER A 81 -1.30 14.56 1.82
C SER A 81 -0.82 15.14 0.49
N PHE A 82 0.31 15.83 0.47
CA PHE A 82 0.89 16.41 -0.75
C PHE A 82 1.35 15.32 -1.74
N VAL A 83 1.99 14.27 -1.25
CA VAL A 83 2.37 13.12 -2.08
C VAL A 83 1.13 12.44 -2.69
N LEU A 84 0.06 12.27 -1.90
CA LEU A 84 -1.21 11.75 -2.37
C LEU A 84 -1.82 12.65 -3.46
N PHE A 85 -1.81 13.96 -3.25
CA PHE A 85 -2.31 14.95 -4.22
C PHE A 85 -1.53 14.90 -5.55
N ILE A 86 -0.19 14.78 -5.49
CA ILE A 86 0.62 14.56 -6.70
C ILE A 86 0.21 13.27 -7.41
N GLY A 87 -0.03 12.17 -6.68
CA GLY A 87 -0.50 10.92 -7.25
C GLY A 87 -1.84 11.07 -7.99
N VAL A 88 -2.78 11.83 -7.44
CA VAL A 88 -4.07 12.15 -8.09
C VAL A 88 -3.86 12.96 -9.36
N LEU A 89 -3.01 14.01 -9.33
CA LEU A 89 -2.69 14.81 -10.51
C LEU A 89 -2.04 13.96 -11.62
N LEU A 90 -1.10 13.11 -11.26
CA LEU A 90 -0.46 12.21 -12.23
C LEU A 90 -1.45 11.22 -12.83
N SER A 91 -2.38 10.71 -12.04
CA SER A 91 -3.46 9.85 -12.53
C SER A 91 -4.38 10.57 -13.52
N ALA A 92 -4.70 11.84 -13.25
CA ALA A 92 -5.52 12.65 -14.15
C ALA A 92 -4.83 12.97 -15.49
N ILE A 93 -3.49 13.13 -15.48
CA ILE A 93 -2.71 13.47 -16.68
C ILE A 93 -2.37 12.21 -17.50
N LEU A 94 -1.96 11.12 -16.84
CA LEU A 94 -1.46 9.90 -17.46
C LEU A 94 -2.55 8.84 -17.71
N GLY A 95 -3.75 9.05 -17.16
CA GLY A 95 -4.91 8.18 -17.37
C GLY A 95 -4.78 6.79 -16.74
N ASP A 96 -5.53 5.83 -17.30
CA ASP A 96 -5.69 4.48 -16.73
C ASP A 96 -4.38 3.68 -16.62
N GLY A 97 -3.41 3.93 -17.49
CA GLY A 97 -2.09 3.27 -17.44
C GLY A 97 -1.33 3.58 -16.14
N PHE A 98 -1.43 4.81 -15.64
CA PHE A 98 -0.81 5.18 -14.36
C PHE A 98 -1.48 4.48 -13.18
N TRP A 99 -2.80 4.38 -13.19
CA TRP A 99 -3.54 3.65 -12.16
C TRP A 99 -3.15 2.17 -12.12
N GLN A 100 -3.09 1.50 -13.26
CA GLN A 100 -2.68 0.11 -13.36
C GLN A 100 -1.25 -0.10 -12.86
N PHE A 101 -0.34 0.84 -13.20
CA PHE A 101 1.04 0.82 -12.73
C PHE A 101 1.14 0.94 -11.20
N VAL A 102 0.42 1.88 -10.60
CA VAL A 102 0.41 2.08 -9.13
C VAL A 102 -0.21 0.88 -8.43
N ALA A 103 -1.36 0.38 -8.90
CA ALA A 103 -2.03 -0.79 -8.33
C ALA A 103 -1.15 -2.04 -8.42
N GLY A 104 -0.50 -2.27 -9.55
CA GLY A 104 0.46 -3.37 -9.74
C GLY A 104 1.66 -3.28 -8.79
N SER A 105 2.22 -2.08 -8.62
CA SER A 105 3.36 -1.84 -7.72
C SER A 105 3.00 -2.09 -6.25
N ILE A 106 1.81 -1.68 -5.82
CA ILE A 106 1.29 -1.95 -4.48
C ILE A 106 1.10 -3.45 -4.26
N SER A 107 0.45 -4.14 -5.19
CA SER A 107 0.21 -5.58 -5.11
C SER A 107 1.52 -6.36 -5.03
N PHE A 108 2.52 -5.99 -5.82
CA PHE A 108 3.84 -6.59 -5.79
C PHE A 108 4.53 -6.43 -4.44
N THR A 109 4.50 -5.21 -3.89
CA THR A 109 5.11 -4.90 -2.58
C THR A 109 4.44 -5.68 -1.45
N ILE A 110 3.10 -5.74 -1.44
CA ILE A 110 2.33 -6.48 -0.44
C ILE A 110 2.66 -7.98 -0.51
N THR A 111 2.73 -8.55 -1.71
CA THR A 111 3.05 -9.97 -1.90
C THR A 111 4.43 -10.32 -1.32
N ILE A 112 5.45 -9.49 -1.57
CA ILE A 112 6.78 -9.68 -0.98
C ILE A 112 6.73 -9.63 0.55
N VAL A 113 6.05 -8.63 1.12
CA VAL A 113 5.94 -8.50 2.58
C VAL A 113 5.29 -9.75 3.19
N TRP A 114 4.23 -10.28 2.58
CA TRP A 114 3.58 -11.51 3.05
C TRP A 114 4.50 -12.73 2.94
N ILE A 115 5.24 -12.88 1.83
CA ILE A 115 6.22 -13.96 1.68
C ILE A 115 7.27 -13.88 2.80
N LEU A 116 7.84 -12.70 3.05
CA LEU A 116 8.85 -12.53 4.10
C LEU A 116 8.29 -12.84 5.50
N LEU A 117 7.05 -12.41 5.78
CA LEU A 117 6.38 -12.73 7.05
C LEU A 117 6.16 -14.23 7.23
N LEU A 118 5.72 -14.94 6.18
CA LEU A 118 5.52 -16.38 6.24
C LEU A 118 6.83 -17.15 6.39
N VAL A 119 7.89 -16.71 5.71
CA VAL A 119 9.24 -17.28 5.90
C VAL A 119 9.72 -17.08 7.34
N ALA A 120 9.56 -15.87 7.89
CA ALA A 120 9.90 -15.60 9.28
C ALA A 120 9.09 -16.46 10.25
N ALA A 121 7.78 -16.61 10.01
CA ALA A 121 6.92 -17.48 10.80
C ALA A 121 7.38 -18.96 10.75
N LEU A 122 7.71 -19.48 9.56
CA LEU A 122 8.25 -20.84 9.42
C LEU A 122 9.55 -21.04 10.20
N VAL A 123 10.48 -20.09 10.12
CA VAL A 123 11.73 -20.15 10.88
C VAL A 123 11.44 -20.22 12.39
N LEU A 124 10.51 -19.41 12.90
CA LEU A 124 10.10 -19.44 14.30
C LEU A 124 9.43 -20.77 14.67
N TYR A 125 8.57 -21.33 13.79
CA TYR A 125 7.91 -22.61 14.04
C TYR A 125 8.90 -23.80 14.08
N PHE A 126 9.99 -23.74 13.31
CA PHE A 126 11.05 -24.74 13.39
C PHE A 126 11.92 -24.59 14.63
N LYS A 127 12.13 -23.34 15.10
CA LYS A 127 12.94 -23.07 16.29
C LYS A 127 12.22 -23.42 17.58
N HIS A 128 10.89 -23.19 17.66
CA HIS A 128 10.06 -23.45 18.83
C HIS A 128 9.10 -24.62 18.58
N LYS A 129 9.64 -25.85 18.55
CA LYS A 129 8.91 -27.09 18.18
C LYS A 129 7.73 -27.40 19.11
N GLU A 130 7.77 -26.96 20.37
CA GLU A 130 6.81 -27.36 21.41
C GLU A 130 5.46 -26.64 21.34
N VAL A 131 5.38 -25.50 20.64
CA VAL A 131 4.21 -24.59 20.68
C VAL A 131 3.34 -24.69 19.42
N THR A 132 3.85 -25.28 18.33
CA THR A 132 3.16 -25.17 17.02
C THR A 132 2.68 -26.49 16.48
N ASN A 133 1.37 -26.58 16.28
CA ASN A 133 0.70 -27.73 15.68
C ASN A 133 1.22 -27.97 14.25
N TRP A 134 1.42 -29.24 13.86
CA TRP A 134 1.90 -29.59 12.52
C TRP A 134 1.00 -29.08 11.40
N PHE A 135 -0.32 -28.99 11.63
CA PHE A 135 -1.29 -28.39 10.70
C PHE A 135 -0.98 -26.93 10.38
N VAL A 136 -0.57 -26.15 11.37
CA VAL A 136 -0.20 -24.74 11.17
C VAL A 136 1.04 -24.63 10.29
N LYS A 137 2.03 -25.52 10.48
CA LYS A 137 3.24 -25.56 9.65
C LYS A 137 2.92 -25.90 8.22
N LEU A 138 2.06 -26.92 8.00
CA LEU A 138 1.63 -27.34 6.67
C LEU A 138 0.82 -26.24 5.98
N ALA A 139 -0.14 -25.63 6.67
CA ALA A 139 -0.93 -24.51 6.14
C ALA A 139 -0.04 -23.33 5.74
N THR A 140 0.93 -22.94 6.58
CA THR A 140 1.88 -21.86 6.27
C THR A 140 2.73 -22.18 5.05
N LEU A 141 3.15 -23.43 4.88
CA LEU A 141 3.91 -23.87 3.71
C LEU A 141 3.07 -23.81 2.43
N VAL A 142 1.82 -24.28 2.49
CA VAL A 142 0.89 -24.24 1.34
C VAL A 142 0.62 -22.80 0.91
N VAL A 143 0.35 -21.90 1.86
CA VAL A 143 0.15 -20.48 1.57
C VAL A 143 1.42 -19.83 1.01
N LEU A 144 2.59 -20.20 1.52
CA LEU A 144 3.88 -19.69 0.99
C LEU A 144 4.08 -20.12 -0.47
N ILE A 145 3.80 -21.37 -0.81
CA ILE A 145 3.88 -21.86 -2.19
C ILE A 145 2.90 -21.10 -3.08
N ALA A 146 1.65 -20.95 -2.66
CA ALA A 146 0.61 -20.24 -3.40
C ALA A 146 1.02 -18.77 -3.66
N LEU A 147 1.51 -18.05 -2.65
CA LEU A 147 2.00 -16.68 -2.80
C LEU A 147 3.23 -16.58 -3.70
N THR A 148 4.12 -17.58 -3.66
CA THR A 148 5.28 -17.61 -4.56
C THR A 148 4.86 -17.79 -6.02
N ILE A 149 3.86 -18.63 -6.29
CA ILE A 149 3.28 -18.79 -7.63
C ILE A 149 2.63 -17.48 -8.10
N ILE A 150 1.83 -16.83 -7.24
CA ILE A 150 1.21 -15.53 -7.53
C ILE A 150 2.29 -14.48 -7.83
N PHE A 151 3.36 -14.47 -7.06
CA PHE A 151 4.48 -13.56 -7.25
C PHE A 151 5.17 -13.76 -8.62
N ILE A 152 5.42 -15.00 -9.02
CA ILE A 152 5.97 -15.33 -10.34
C ILE A 152 5.02 -14.86 -11.44
N MET A 153 3.72 -15.11 -11.29
CA MET A 153 2.71 -14.64 -12.25
C MET A 153 2.67 -13.11 -12.34
N GLN A 154 2.79 -12.39 -11.23
CA GLN A 154 2.87 -10.93 -11.24
C GLN A 154 4.09 -10.42 -12.01
N ILE A 155 5.24 -11.08 -11.89
CA ILE A 155 6.46 -10.75 -12.65
C ILE A 155 6.23 -10.91 -14.16
N VAL A 156 5.61 -11.99 -14.55
CA VAL A 156 5.36 -12.31 -15.98
C VAL A 156 4.33 -11.35 -16.59
N THR A 157 3.28 -11.00 -15.84
CA THR A 157 2.20 -10.14 -16.34
C THR A 157 2.52 -8.65 -16.28
N ASN A 158 3.37 -8.22 -15.34
CA ASN A 158 3.70 -6.80 -15.12
C ASN A 158 5.21 -6.58 -14.92
N PRO A 159 6.03 -6.73 -15.97
CA PRO A 159 7.50 -6.61 -15.87
C PRO A 159 7.97 -5.22 -15.41
N TRP A 160 7.17 -4.17 -15.63
CA TRP A 160 7.46 -2.79 -15.19
C TRP A 160 7.54 -2.64 -13.68
N THR A 161 6.80 -3.46 -12.91
CA THR A 161 6.82 -3.44 -11.45
C THR A 161 8.17 -3.87 -10.88
N LEU A 162 8.87 -4.77 -11.56
CA LEU A 162 10.24 -5.18 -11.21
C LEU A 162 11.24 -4.03 -11.34
N SER A 163 11.14 -3.23 -12.41
CA SER A 163 12.05 -2.11 -12.65
C SER A 163 11.93 -1.05 -11.55
N VAL A 164 10.70 -0.74 -11.11
CA VAL A 164 10.47 0.21 -10.02
C VAL A 164 10.96 -0.35 -8.69
N PHE A 165 10.71 -1.63 -8.42
CA PHE A 165 11.16 -2.27 -7.19
C PHE A 165 12.69 -2.34 -7.11
N ALA A 166 13.34 -2.69 -8.21
CA ALA A 166 14.81 -2.67 -8.31
C ALA A 166 15.36 -1.26 -8.06
N LEU A 167 14.73 -0.23 -8.62
CA LEU A 167 15.11 1.17 -8.43
C LEU A 167 14.94 1.62 -6.97
N VAL A 168 13.85 1.23 -6.31
CA VAL A 168 13.60 1.52 -4.89
C VAL A 168 14.64 0.82 -4.00
N ILE A 169 14.96 -0.46 -4.26
CA ILE A 169 16.01 -1.19 -3.52
C ILE A 169 17.38 -0.54 -3.72
N CYS A 170 17.73 -0.17 -4.94
CA CYS A 170 18.99 0.53 -5.23
C CYS A 170 19.08 1.86 -4.49
N LEU A 171 18.02 2.65 -4.47
CA LEU A 171 17.96 3.90 -3.72
C LEU A 171 18.09 3.68 -2.22
N LEU A 172 17.36 2.72 -1.65
CA LEU A 172 17.43 2.38 -0.23
C LEU A 172 18.83 1.88 0.17
N SER A 173 19.45 1.01 -0.65
CA SER A 173 20.82 0.55 -0.39
C SER A 173 21.84 1.65 -0.53
N TYR A 174 21.69 2.58 -1.48
CA TYR A 174 22.55 3.76 -1.60
C TYR A 174 22.44 4.66 -0.36
N PHE A 175 21.22 4.94 0.13
CA PHE A 175 21.01 5.76 1.32
C PHE A 175 21.55 5.09 2.60
N THR A 176 21.38 3.79 2.75
CA THR A 176 21.92 3.03 3.89
C THR A 176 23.45 2.96 3.85
N TYR A 177 24.05 2.78 2.67
CA TYR A 177 25.50 2.80 2.48
C TYR A 177 26.09 4.18 2.84
N ARG A 178 25.46 5.26 2.39
CA ARG A 178 25.91 6.64 2.68
C ARG A 178 25.83 6.96 4.18
N LYS A 179 24.80 6.47 4.88
CA LYS A 179 24.62 6.65 6.33
C LYS A 179 25.68 5.90 7.17
N LYS A 180 26.30 4.86 6.63
CA LYS A 180 27.32 4.06 7.30
C LYS A 180 28.74 4.68 7.13
N LYS A 181 28.91 5.62 6.20
CA LYS A 181 30.16 6.30 5.88
C LYS A 181 30.25 7.73 6.47
N ALA A 182 29.14 8.28 6.99
CA ALA A 182 29.05 9.54 7.72
C ALA A 182 28.97 9.27 9.24
#